data_25f5d8f1746e86cd689bfa766f466925
#
_entry.id   25f5d8f1746e86cd689bfa766f466925
#
_cell.length_a   1.000
_cell.length_b   1.000
_cell.length_c   1.000
_cell.angle_alpha   90.00
_cell.angle_beta   90.00
_cell.angle_gamma   90.00
#
_symmetry.space_group_name_H-M   'P 1'
#
loop_
_entity.id
_entity.type
_entity.pdbx_description
1 polymer ?
#
loop_
_entity_poly.entity_id
_entity_poly.type
_entity_poly.pdbx_seq_one_letter_code
_entity_poly.pdbx_strand_id
1 'polypeptide(L)'
;MRHKSFKTNACPVARSLDTIGEWWSLLVVRDALGGIRRFSDFQKSLGLAKNVLSTRLKKLVECGIMEQVSASDGSAYREYALTQKGRELFPVIVALRQWGESHLFSRGEKRLQVLDKRTGKPFRVEVQNAKGEVLTADDLELVTVKN
;
A
#
# COMPACT_ATOMS: atom_id res chain seq x y z
N MET A 1 -5.46 -4.61 23.50
CA MET A 1 -5.17 -5.96 22.99
C MET A 1 -3.71 -6.04 22.53
N ARG A 2 -2.94 -6.93 23.10
CA ARG A 2 -1.52 -7.11 22.68
C ARG A 2 -1.53 -7.81 21.33
N HIS A 3 -1.12 -7.13 20.28
CA HIS A 3 -1.06 -7.71 18.94
C HIS A 3 0.04 -8.79 18.92
N LYS A 4 -0.32 -10.04 18.62
CA LYS A 4 0.64 -11.13 18.45
C LYS A 4 1.48 -10.83 17.21
N SER A 5 2.81 -10.75 17.36
CA SER A 5 3.70 -10.54 16.21
C SER A 5 3.79 -11.80 15.35
N PHE A 6 3.81 -11.61 14.04
CA PHE A 6 3.96 -12.68 13.05
C PHE A 6 5.35 -12.71 12.39
N LYS A 7 6.34 -12.00 12.95
CA LYS A 7 7.70 -11.89 12.37
C LYS A 7 8.36 -13.24 12.06
N THR A 8 8.09 -14.27 12.85
CA THR A 8 8.65 -15.62 12.68
C THR A 8 7.67 -16.60 12.04
N ASN A 9 6.49 -16.15 11.62
CA ASN A 9 5.51 -17.01 10.97
C ASN A 9 6.02 -17.49 9.60
N ALA A 10 5.76 -18.72 9.23
CA ALA A 10 6.12 -19.27 7.92
C ALA A 10 5.29 -18.69 6.76
N CYS A 11 4.11 -18.13 7.06
CA CYS A 11 3.23 -17.55 6.06
C CYS A 11 3.69 -16.15 5.64
N PRO A 12 4.02 -15.91 4.36
CA PRO A 12 4.38 -14.57 3.88
C PRO A 12 3.28 -13.52 4.07
N VAL A 13 2.02 -13.91 3.93
CA VAL A 13 0.88 -13.00 4.16
C VAL A 13 0.85 -12.53 5.61
N ALA A 14 1.05 -13.44 6.58
CA ALA A 14 1.09 -13.07 7.99
C ALA A 14 2.24 -12.09 8.31
N ARG A 15 3.44 -12.32 7.76
CA ARG A 15 4.57 -11.38 7.92
C ARG A 15 4.30 -10.03 7.27
N SER A 16 3.67 -10.00 6.11
CA SER A 16 3.28 -8.76 5.44
C SER A 16 2.30 -7.96 6.30
N LEU A 17 1.29 -8.62 6.86
CA LEU A 17 0.31 -7.98 7.74
C LEU A 17 0.93 -7.48 9.06
N ASP A 18 1.99 -8.13 9.57
CA ASP A 18 2.74 -7.63 10.73
C ASP A 18 3.44 -6.28 10.43
N THR A 19 3.79 -6.05 9.17
CA THR A 19 4.49 -4.84 8.69
C THR A 19 3.52 -3.75 8.26
N ILE A 20 2.53 -4.08 7.44
CA ILE A 20 1.65 -3.13 6.75
C ILE A 20 0.17 -3.30 7.05
N GLY A 21 -0.23 -4.27 7.86
CA GLY A 21 -1.64 -4.63 8.11
C GLY A 21 -2.47 -3.59 8.88
N GLU A 22 -1.85 -2.54 9.34
CA GLU A 22 -2.50 -1.39 9.90
C GLU A 22 -3.13 -0.54 8.78
N TRP A 23 -4.41 -0.27 8.85
CA TRP A 23 -5.19 0.42 7.78
C TRP A 23 -4.56 1.75 7.35
N TRP A 24 -4.12 2.56 8.34
CA TRP A 24 -3.50 3.86 8.05
C TRP A 24 -2.17 3.71 7.31
N SER A 25 -1.41 2.64 7.55
CA SER A 25 -0.17 2.37 6.82
C SER A 25 -0.42 2.22 5.32
N LEU A 26 -1.41 1.43 4.94
CA LEU A 26 -1.77 1.25 3.53
C LEU A 26 -2.36 2.53 2.91
N LEU A 27 -3.11 3.33 3.67
CA LEU A 27 -3.63 4.60 3.19
C LEU A 27 -2.52 5.65 3.00
N VAL A 28 -1.52 5.68 3.87
CA VAL A 28 -0.31 6.52 3.68
C VAL A 28 0.45 6.10 2.42
N VAL A 29 0.65 4.79 2.20
CA VAL A 29 1.30 4.27 0.98
C VAL A 29 0.50 4.65 -0.27
N ARG A 30 -0.83 4.52 -0.25
CA ARG A 30 -1.72 4.97 -1.34
C ARG A 30 -1.49 6.44 -1.68
N ASP A 31 -1.48 7.31 -0.68
CA ASP A 31 -1.30 8.74 -0.86
C ASP A 31 0.10 9.08 -1.38
N ALA A 32 1.13 8.39 -0.87
CA ALA A 32 2.49 8.54 -1.37
C ALA A 32 2.64 8.07 -2.82
N LEU A 33 1.99 7.00 -3.23
CA LEU A 33 1.90 6.57 -4.64
C LEU A 33 1.19 7.63 -5.50
N GLY A 34 0.24 8.35 -4.94
CA GLY A 34 -0.44 9.50 -5.56
C GLY A 34 0.38 10.79 -5.61
N GLY A 35 1.58 10.80 -5.04
CA GLY A 35 2.52 11.93 -5.08
C GLY A 35 2.56 12.79 -3.82
N ILE A 36 1.81 12.47 -2.77
CA ILE A 36 1.91 13.18 -1.48
C ILE A 36 3.26 12.86 -0.83
N ARG A 37 3.93 13.90 -0.35
CA ARG A 37 5.27 13.81 0.24
C ARG A 37 5.40 14.53 1.60
N ARG A 38 4.59 15.55 1.85
CA ARG A 38 4.69 16.38 3.06
C ARG A 38 3.77 15.88 4.16
N PHE A 39 4.24 15.97 5.40
CA PHE A 39 3.46 15.61 6.58
C PHE A 39 2.09 16.29 6.62
N SER A 40 2.05 17.61 6.37
CA SER A 40 0.81 18.39 6.36
C SER A 40 -0.19 17.92 5.29
N ASP A 41 0.31 17.49 4.13
CA ASP A 41 -0.54 17.02 3.03
C ASP A 41 -1.10 15.62 3.33
N PHE A 42 -0.30 14.74 3.92
CA PHE A 42 -0.80 13.46 4.46
C PHE A 42 -1.87 13.69 5.52
N GLN A 43 -1.61 14.59 6.47
CA GLN A 43 -2.57 14.89 7.53
C GLN A 43 -3.90 15.40 6.97
N LYS A 44 -3.84 16.32 6.01
CA LYS A 44 -5.02 16.88 5.34
C LYS A 44 -5.78 15.82 4.56
N SER A 45 -5.07 14.99 3.80
CA SER A 45 -5.69 13.94 2.99
C SER A 45 -6.37 12.86 3.84
N LEU A 46 -5.73 12.44 4.93
CA LEU A 46 -6.19 11.34 5.76
C LEU A 46 -7.10 11.76 6.93
N GLY A 47 -7.13 13.04 7.26
CA GLY A 47 -7.91 13.55 8.40
C GLY A 47 -7.41 13.02 9.76
N LEU A 48 -6.13 12.64 9.86
CA LEU A 48 -5.55 12.05 11.06
C LEU A 48 -5.08 13.07 12.08
N ALA A 49 -5.18 12.71 13.36
CA ALA A 49 -4.48 13.41 14.40
C ALA A 49 -2.96 13.34 14.19
N LYS A 50 -2.26 14.43 14.49
CA LYS A 50 -0.81 14.58 14.26
C LYS A 50 0.02 13.44 14.86
N ASN A 51 -0.29 13.04 16.10
CA ASN A 51 0.41 11.96 16.80
C ASN A 51 0.20 10.58 16.13
N VAL A 52 -0.99 10.31 15.61
CA VAL A 52 -1.31 9.06 14.90
C VAL A 52 -0.52 8.99 13.60
N LEU A 53 -0.55 10.04 12.79
CA LEU A 53 0.20 10.11 11.53
C LEU A 53 1.71 10.01 11.78
N SER A 54 2.24 10.74 12.76
CA SER A 54 3.66 10.70 13.13
C SER A 54 4.11 9.27 13.48
N THR A 55 3.32 8.55 14.28
CA THR A 55 3.59 7.15 14.63
C THR A 55 3.59 6.24 13.41
N ARG A 56 2.64 6.43 12.48
CA ARG A 56 2.57 5.62 11.24
C ARG A 56 3.73 5.88 10.30
N LEU A 57 4.05 7.12 10.05
CA LEU A 57 5.20 7.50 9.20
C LEU A 57 6.51 6.98 9.78
N LYS A 58 6.72 7.11 11.10
CA LYS A 58 7.89 6.55 11.79
C LYS A 58 7.97 5.03 11.57
N LYS A 59 6.89 4.30 11.77
CA LYS A 59 6.83 2.84 11.55
C LYS A 59 7.18 2.46 10.12
N LEU A 60 6.63 3.18 9.13
CA LEU A 60 6.91 2.93 7.72
C LEU A 60 8.37 3.20 7.35
N VAL A 61 8.99 4.20 7.96
CA VAL A 61 10.43 4.46 7.80
C VAL A 61 11.27 3.35 8.45
N GLU A 62 10.95 2.95 9.67
CA GLU A 62 11.64 1.85 10.39
C GLU A 62 11.55 0.51 9.64
N CYS A 63 10.42 0.26 8.96
CA CYS A 63 10.22 -0.96 8.15
C CYS A 63 10.83 -0.85 6.74
N GLY A 64 11.45 0.29 6.38
CA GLY A 64 12.04 0.50 5.07
C GLY A 64 11.03 0.67 3.93
N ILE A 65 9.77 0.97 4.24
CA ILE A 65 8.72 1.25 3.24
C ILE A 65 8.84 2.70 2.73
N MET A 66 9.17 3.61 3.64
CA MET A 66 9.38 5.02 3.33
C MET A 66 10.75 5.46 3.83
N GLU A 67 11.21 6.59 3.34
CA GLU A 67 12.41 7.29 3.78
C GLU A 67 12.15 8.78 3.88
N GLN A 68 12.89 9.45 4.75
CA GLN A 68 12.89 10.91 4.80
C GLN A 68 13.96 11.45 3.86
N VAL A 69 13.56 12.39 3.02
CA VAL A 69 14.44 13.04 2.04
C VAL A 69 14.38 14.55 2.19
N SER A 70 15.36 15.25 1.61
CA SER A 70 15.33 16.71 1.51
C SER A 70 14.12 17.15 0.70
N ALA A 71 13.53 18.30 1.08
CA ALA A 71 12.38 18.83 0.36
C ALA A 71 12.72 19.14 -1.11
N SER A 72 11.82 18.80 -2.00
CA SER A 72 11.96 19.01 -3.45
C SER A 72 12.05 20.49 -3.85
N ASP A 73 11.54 21.40 -2.99
CA ASP A 73 11.58 22.86 -3.18
C ASP A 73 12.80 23.54 -2.54
N GLY A 74 13.74 22.75 -1.96
CA GLY A 74 14.93 23.26 -1.29
C GLY A 74 14.69 23.84 0.10
N SER A 75 13.46 23.72 0.66
CA SER A 75 13.16 24.17 2.02
C SER A 75 13.85 23.30 3.08
N ALA A 76 13.90 23.81 4.33
CA ALA A 76 14.47 23.08 5.47
C ALA A 76 13.60 21.90 5.94
N TYR A 77 12.36 21.80 5.47
CA TYR A 77 11.46 20.70 5.80
C TYR A 77 11.86 19.41 5.10
N ARG A 78 11.68 18.29 5.81
CA ARG A 78 11.89 16.98 5.20
C ARG A 78 10.59 16.47 4.58
N GLU A 79 10.75 15.74 3.51
CA GLU A 79 9.67 15.04 2.84
C GLU A 79 9.78 13.53 3.07
N TYR A 80 8.67 12.83 2.89
CA TYR A 80 8.61 11.38 2.91
C TYR A 80 8.50 10.86 1.46
N ALA A 81 9.32 9.90 1.11
CA ALA A 81 9.30 9.25 -0.19
C ALA A 81 9.18 7.73 0.00
N LEU A 82 8.54 7.05 -0.95
CA LEU A 82 8.54 5.59 -0.99
C LEU A 82 9.92 5.10 -1.41
N THR A 83 10.44 4.13 -0.68
CA THR A 83 11.58 3.32 -1.11
C THR A 83 11.16 2.38 -2.25
N GLN A 84 12.11 1.66 -2.86
CA GLN A 84 11.78 0.61 -3.83
C GLN A 84 10.84 -0.44 -3.22
N LYS A 85 11.11 -0.88 -2.00
CA LYS A 85 10.24 -1.79 -1.22
C LYS A 85 8.82 -1.23 -1.04
N GLY A 86 8.70 0.07 -0.78
CA GLY A 86 7.40 0.74 -0.68
C GLY A 86 6.67 0.83 -2.02
N ARG A 87 7.38 1.10 -3.11
CA ARG A 87 6.80 1.14 -4.47
C ARG A 87 6.28 -0.22 -4.92
N GLU A 88 6.89 -1.30 -4.47
CA GLU A 88 6.46 -2.68 -4.76
C GLU A 88 5.13 -3.05 -4.09
N LEU A 89 4.60 -2.21 -3.20
CA LEU A 89 3.22 -2.31 -2.70
C LEU A 89 2.16 -1.82 -3.70
N PHE A 90 2.55 -1.24 -4.83
CA PHE A 90 1.60 -0.75 -5.83
C PHE A 90 0.58 -1.82 -6.28
N PRO A 91 0.97 -3.04 -6.64
CA PRO A 91 0.00 -4.10 -6.99
C PRO A 91 -0.94 -4.47 -5.83
N VAL A 92 -0.46 -4.41 -4.58
CA VAL A 92 -1.29 -4.68 -3.38
C VAL A 92 -2.38 -3.61 -3.25
N ILE A 93 -2.03 -2.33 -3.41
CA ILE A 93 -2.98 -1.22 -3.37
C ILE A 93 -4.01 -1.34 -4.51
N VAL A 94 -3.57 -1.69 -5.72
CA VAL A 94 -4.46 -1.89 -6.87
C VAL A 94 -5.42 -3.06 -6.63
N ALA A 95 -4.94 -4.18 -6.07
CA ALA A 95 -5.76 -5.35 -5.76
C ALA A 95 -6.83 -5.02 -4.70
N LEU A 96 -6.46 -4.32 -3.62
CA LEU A 96 -7.41 -3.85 -2.61
C LEU A 96 -8.47 -2.93 -3.21
N ARG A 97 -8.05 -1.99 -4.04
CA ARG A 97 -8.94 -1.07 -4.73
C ARG A 97 -9.93 -1.82 -5.62
N GLN A 98 -9.44 -2.73 -6.46
CA GLN A 98 -10.23 -3.52 -7.39
C GLN A 98 -11.29 -4.36 -6.66
N TRP A 99 -10.92 -4.99 -5.57
CA TRP A 99 -11.86 -5.73 -4.73
C TRP A 99 -12.91 -4.80 -4.10
N GLY A 100 -12.48 -3.66 -3.55
CA GLY A 100 -13.38 -2.67 -2.97
C GLY A 100 -14.38 -2.10 -3.99
N GLU A 101 -13.91 -1.77 -5.20
CA GLU A 101 -14.78 -1.30 -6.28
C GLU A 101 -15.86 -2.31 -6.67
N SER A 102 -15.52 -3.61 -6.65
CA SER A 102 -16.44 -4.67 -7.02
C SER A 102 -17.49 -4.99 -5.96
N HIS A 103 -17.18 -4.76 -4.66
CA HIS A 103 -17.99 -5.29 -3.56
C HIS A 103 -18.55 -4.25 -2.60
N LEU A 104 -17.97 -3.05 -2.55
CA LEU A 104 -18.25 -2.07 -1.49
C LEU A 104 -18.94 -0.78 -1.99
N PHE A 105 -19.28 -0.70 -3.28
CA PHE A 105 -19.96 0.45 -3.87
C PHE A 105 -21.33 0.06 -4.42
N SER A 106 -22.31 0.91 -4.19
CA SER A 106 -23.63 0.80 -4.80
C SER A 106 -23.60 1.27 -6.25
N ARG A 107 -24.58 0.82 -7.04
CA ARG A 107 -24.71 1.25 -8.44
C ARG A 107 -24.92 2.76 -8.52
N GLY A 108 -24.06 3.44 -9.31
CA GLY A 108 -24.10 4.88 -9.49
C GLY A 108 -23.48 5.71 -8.36
N GLU A 109 -22.95 5.06 -7.31
CA GLU A 109 -22.23 5.74 -6.25
C GLU A 109 -20.94 6.36 -6.78
N LYS A 110 -20.64 7.59 -6.37
CA LYS A 110 -19.38 8.26 -6.75
C LYS A 110 -18.19 7.56 -6.11
N ARG A 111 -17.17 7.32 -6.92
CA ARG A 111 -15.89 6.76 -6.45
C ARG A 111 -14.71 7.44 -7.13
N LEU A 112 -13.57 7.43 -6.46
CA LEU A 112 -12.30 7.81 -7.06
C LEU A 112 -11.87 6.73 -8.06
N GLN A 113 -11.50 7.15 -9.25
CA GLN A 113 -10.99 6.25 -10.28
C GLN A 113 -9.49 6.49 -10.49
N VAL A 114 -8.74 5.42 -10.71
CA VAL A 114 -7.33 5.50 -11.08
C VAL A 114 -7.19 5.08 -12.53
N LEU A 115 -6.47 5.90 -13.29
CA LEU A 115 -6.27 5.70 -14.71
C LEU A 115 -4.77 5.58 -15.01
N ASP A 116 -4.43 4.79 -16.01
CA ASP A 116 -3.11 4.85 -16.63
C ASP A 116 -2.94 6.22 -17.28
N LYS A 117 -1.99 7.00 -16.77
CA LYS A 117 -1.74 8.37 -17.25
C LYS A 117 -1.30 8.43 -18.73
N ARG A 118 -0.82 7.33 -19.29
CA ARG A 118 -0.37 7.25 -20.70
C ARG A 118 -1.54 7.03 -21.64
N THR A 119 -2.56 6.29 -21.21
CA THR A 119 -3.69 5.89 -22.06
C THR A 119 -5.01 6.52 -21.66
N GLY A 120 -5.08 7.10 -20.44
CA GLY A 120 -6.33 7.62 -19.86
C GLY A 120 -7.36 6.54 -19.52
N LYS A 121 -6.97 5.26 -19.53
CA LYS A 121 -7.89 4.13 -19.33
C LYS A 121 -7.70 3.49 -17.94
N PRO A 122 -8.74 2.88 -17.38
CA PRO A 122 -8.62 2.05 -16.18
C PRO A 122 -7.66 0.88 -16.40
N PHE A 123 -7.05 0.41 -15.33
CA PHE A 123 -6.19 -0.77 -15.32
C PHE A 123 -6.55 -1.68 -14.15
N ARG A 124 -6.08 -2.93 -14.21
CA ARG A 124 -6.40 -3.96 -13.21
C ARG A 124 -5.19 -4.84 -12.91
N VAL A 125 -5.25 -5.49 -11.76
CA VAL A 125 -4.34 -6.57 -11.36
C VAL A 125 -4.97 -7.91 -11.72
N GLU A 126 -4.14 -8.81 -12.25
CA GLU A 126 -4.47 -10.23 -12.47
C GLU A 126 -3.34 -11.11 -11.94
N VAL A 127 -3.69 -12.27 -11.41
CA VAL A 127 -2.73 -13.30 -11.01
C VAL A 127 -2.47 -14.21 -12.20
N GLN A 128 -1.20 -14.40 -12.56
CA GLN A 128 -0.81 -15.22 -13.71
C GLN A 128 0.30 -16.19 -13.31
N ASN A 129 0.32 -17.37 -13.95
CA ASN A 129 1.43 -18.29 -13.86
C ASN A 129 2.60 -17.87 -14.77
N ALA A 130 3.68 -18.64 -14.76
CA ALA A 130 4.89 -18.35 -15.57
C ALA A 130 4.64 -18.34 -17.08
N LYS A 131 3.53 -18.92 -17.56
CA LYS A 131 3.12 -18.93 -18.97
C LYS A 131 2.21 -17.76 -19.34
N GLY A 132 1.84 -16.90 -18.36
CA GLY A 132 0.91 -15.80 -18.57
C GLY A 132 -0.58 -16.21 -18.53
N GLU A 133 -0.89 -17.41 -18.10
CA GLU A 133 -2.27 -17.89 -17.94
C GLU A 133 -2.85 -17.33 -16.63
N VAL A 134 -4.06 -16.78 -16.70
CA VAL A 134 -4.75 -16.22 -15.54
C VAL A 134 -5.16 -17.33 -14.58
N LEU A 135 -4.81 -17.17 -13.31
CA LEU A 135 -5.15 -18.08 -12.22
C LEU A 135 -6.34 -17.60 -11.42
N THR A 136 -7.11 -18.54 -10.91
CA THR A 136 -8.18 -18.34 -9.94
C THR A 136 -7.82 -18.99 -8.59
N ALA A 137 -8.68 -18.81 -7.58
CA ALA A 137 -8.46 -19.42 -6.27
C ALA A 137 -8.45 -20.97 -6.32
N ASP A 138 -9.09 -21.57 -7.32
CA ASP A 138 -9.14 -23.03 -7.50
C ASP A 138 -7.82 -23.61 -8.04
N ASP A 139 -6.93 -22.76 -8.56
CA ASP A 139 -5.64 -23.16 -9.11
C ASP A 139 -4.50 -23.11 -8.07
N LEU A 140 -4.83 -22.78 -6.81
CA LEU A 140 -3.87 -22.54 -5.75
C LEU A 140 -3.49 -23.83 -5.03
N GLU A 141 -2.19 -24.08 -4.89
CA GLU A 141 -1.62 -25.15 -4.06
C GLU A 141 -0.68 -24.56 -3.00
N LEU A 142 -0.81 -25.01 -1.76
CA LEU A 142 0.05 -24.59 -0.65
C LEU A 142 1.09 -25.68 -0.38
N VAL A 143 2.36 -25.34 -0.57
CA VAL A 143 3.48 -26.23 -0.28
C VAL A 143 4.48 -25.54 0.66
N THR A 144 5.14 -26.33 1.52
CA THR A 144 6.22 -25.82 2.35
C THR A 144 7.55 -26.03 1.62
N VAL A 145 8.24 -24.93 1.35
CA VAL A 145 9.60 -24.97 0.80
C VAL A 145 10.62 -24.61 1.88
N LYS A 146 11.74 -25.31 1.90
CA LYS A 146 12.91 -24.95 2.70
C LYS A 146 13.91 -24.27 1.77
N ASN A 147 14.33 -23.08 2.13
CA ASN A 147 15.45 -22.40 1.48
C ASN A 147 16.78 -22.97 1.95
#